data_b2e9e009b029db030fa6f9c6e2d12a02
#
_entry.id   b2e9e009b029db030fa6f9c6e2d12a02
#
_cell.length_a   1.000
_cell.length_b   1.000
_cell.length_c   1.000
_cell.angle_alpha   90.00
_cell.angle_beta   90.00
_cell.angle_gamma   90.00
#
_symmetry.space_group_name_H-M   'P 1'
#
loop_
_entity.id
_entity.type
_entity.pdbx_description
1 polymer ?
#
loop_
_entity_poly.entity_id
_entity_poly.type
_entity_poly.pdbx_seq_one_letter_code
_entity_poly.pdbx_strand_id
1 'polypeptide(L)'
;PNDYPSVCRWIVCQVLTTLLLQLSSYLLTGNEPLSILPLSAQPEERSAKAHYKLCDRLKLEKKQRKLCRRDPGVAETLMEAISMSALECQYQFRFERWNCTLENRYRAHILKRGFKETAFLYAISSAGLTHAMAKACSAGRMERCTCDEAPDLENRKAWQWGGCGDNLKYSNKFVKDFLGKRSNKDLRARVDMHNSNVGMKVIKAGVETTCKCHGVSGSCTVQTCWRQLQRYETSLKVGSSSNEATGEGEVPNPRTPGHTHQLIPEPRPSDPIPRTTDLLHIEDSPNFCRPSKYSAGTSARKCYKDKNCEAICCGRGHNTQSRTVTRPCQCQVRWCCYVECKQCTQKEEVYTCKG
;
A
#
# COMPACT_ATOMS: atom_id res chain seq x y z
N PRO A 1 -31.44 30.14 13.46
CA PRO A 1 -30.30 29.91 14.28
C PRO A 1 -29.91 28.45 14.17
N ASN A 2 -29.17 28.03 13.18
CA ASN A 2 -28.57 26.72 13.01
C ASN A 2 -27.47 26.87 11.95
N ASP A 3 -26.33 27.46 12.36
CA ASP A 3 -25.14 27.52 11.54
C ASP A 3 -24.00 26.72 12.19
N TYR A 4 -24.15 25.38 12.13
CA TYR A 4 -23.05 24.46 12.42
C TYR A 4 -23.01 23.34 11.38
N PRO A 5 -22.60 23.59 10.16
CA PRO A 5 -21.91 22.55 9.39
C PRO A 5 -20.75 23.00 8.54
N SER A 6 -20.50 24.28 8.30
CA SER A 6 -19.50 24.69 7.32
C SER A 6 -18.06 24.65 7.83
N VAL A 7 -17.81 25.00 9.08
CA VAL A 7 -16.46 25.07 9.65
C VAL A 7 -15.88 23.66 9.90
N CYS A 8 -16.69 22.74 10.40
CA CYS A 8 -16.23 21.36 10.64
C CYS A 8 -15.94 20.61 9.34
N ARG A 9 -16.74 20.88 8.30
CA ARG A 9 -16.50 20.33 6.95
C ARG A 9 -15.25 20.91 6.31
N TRP A 10 -14.94 22.16 6.59
CA TRP A 10 -13.73 22.83 6.11
C TRP A 10 -12.46 22.33 6.80
N ILE A 11 -12.47 22.17 8.12
CA ILE A 11 -11.35 21.65 8.90
C ILE A 11 -11.09 20.18 8.58
N VAL A 12 -12.12 19.34 8.47
CA VAL A 12 -11.98 17.92 8.08
C VAL A 12 -11.49 17.82 6.63
N CYS A 13 -11.94 18.69 5.74
CA CYS A 13 -11.46 18.75 4.36
C CYS A 13 -10.01 19.23 4.30
N GLN A 14 -9.61 20.21 5.09
CA GLN A 14 -8.21 20.67 5.16
C GLN A 14 -7.28 19.63 5.83
N VAL A 15 -7.71 18.95 6.88
CA VAL A 15 -6.93 17.88 7.52
C VAL A 15 -6.81 16.67 6.59
N LEU A 16 -7.87 16.30 5.88
CA LEU A 16 -7.83 15.26 4.85
C LEU A 16 -6.98 15.69 3.65
N THR A 17 -7.06 16.93 3.20
CA THR A 17 -6.23 17.42 2.08
C THR A 17 -4.76 17.55 2.48
N THR A 18 -4.43 17.95 3.69
CA THR A 18 -3.04 17.98 4.18
C THR A 18 -2.47 16.58 4.41
N LEU A 19 -3.26 15.63 4.93
CA LEU A 19 -2.91 14.22 5.02
C LEU A 19 -2.71 13.59 3.64
N LEU A 20 -3.60 13.88 2.69
CA LEU A 20 -3.50 13.41 1.31
C LEU A 20 -2.33 14.07 0.57
N LEU A 21 -2.03 15.35 0.83
CA LEU A 21 -0.86 16.04 0.28
C LEU A 21 0.46 15.47 0.81
N GLN A 22 0.48 15.01 2.05
CA GLN A 22 1.62 14.28 2.62
C GLN A 22 1.73 12.86 2.07
N LEU A 23 0.62 12.20 1.73
CA LEU A 23 0.57 10.84 1.19
C LEU A 23 1.04 10.76 -0.27
N SER A 24 0.95 11.83 -1.04
CA SER A 24 1.31 11.83 -2.47
C SER A 24 2.81 11.74 -2.77
N SER A 25 3.66 11.78 -1.76
CA SER A 25 5.11 11.70 -1.93
C SER A 25 5.70 10.28 -1.79
N TYR A 26 4.86 9.26 -1.69
CA TYR A 26 5.29 7.87 -1.56
C TYR A 26 5.22 7.11 -2.86
N LEU A 27 6.22 6.37 -3.05
CA LEU A 27 6.22 5.20 -3.88
C LEU A 27 6.39 5.43 -5.37
N LEU A 28 7.57 5.58 -5.73
CA LEU A 28 8.11 4.99 -6.93
C LEU A 28 9.58 5.41 -6.97
N THR A 29 10.40 4.47 -6.71
CA THR A 29 11.83 4.24 -6.98
C THR A 29 12.82 5.42 -7.08
N GLY A 30 14.05 5.23 -6.64
CA GLY A 30 15.13 6.21 -6.52
C GLY A 30 15.49 7.04 -7.77
N ASN A 31 14.93 6.70 -8.93
CA ASN A 31 15.01 7.44 -10.18
C ASN A 31 13.64 7.90 -10.68
N GLU A 32 12.60 7.78 -9.88
CA GLU A 32 11.24 8.14 -10.27
C GLU A 32 10.76 9.32 -9.47
N PRO A 33 10.62 10.47 -10.11
CA PRO A 33 10.12 11.65 -9.44
C PRO A 33 8.60 11.62 -9.35
N LEU A 34 8.03 10.82 -8.47
CA LEU A 34 6.71 11.10 -7.91
C LEU A 34 6.90 12.09 -6.76
N SER A 35 7.41 13.27 -7.07
CA SER A 35 7.49 14.33 -6.10
C SER A 35 6.22 15.14 -6.13
N ILE A 36 5.52 15.10 -4.99
CA ILE A 36 4.50 16.06 -4.55
C ILE A 36 3.47 16.41 -5.61
N LEU A 37 2.36 15.68 -5.61
CA LEU A 37 1.11 16.13 -6.19
C LEU A 37 0.44 17.13 -5.27
N PRO A 38 0.13 18.34 -5.71
CA PRO A 38 -0.89 19.13 -5.07
C PRO A 38 -2.24 18.45 -5.32
N LEU A 39 -2.81 17.87 -4.27
CA LEU A 39 -4.08 17.13 -4.31
C LEU A 39 -5.30 18.07 -4.29
N SER A 40 -5.21 19.23 -4.86
CA SER A 40 -6.35 20.16 -5.01
C SER A 40 -7.01 20.07 -6.38
N ALA A 41 -7.11 18.89 -6.97
CA ALA A 41 -7.92 18.69 -8.15
C ALA A 41 -9.18 17.94 -7.76
N GLN A 42 -10.28 18.68 -7.59
CA GLN A 42 -11.63 18.14 -7.71
C GLN A 42 -11.75 17.42 -9.06
N PRO A 43 -12.62 16.39 -9.17
CA PRO A 43 -12.87 15.72 -10.44
C PRO A 43 -13.61 16.69 -11.37
N GLU A 44 -12.86 17.59 -11.99
CA GLU A 44 -13.35 18.30 -13.16
C GLU A 44 -13.42 17.31 -14.33
N GLU A 45 -14.49 17.44 -15.09
CA GLU A 45 -14.85 16.69 -16.30
C GLU A 45 -13.70 15.91 -16.93
N ARG A 46 -13.95 14.64 -17.22
CA ARG A 46 -13.05 13.69 -17.92
C ARG A 46 -12.69 14.16 -19.34
N SER A 47 -12.16 15.34 -19.45
CA SER A 47 -11.62 15.87 -20.70
C SER A 47 -10.21 15.25 -20.90
N ALA A 48 -9.90 14.83 -22.12
CA ALA A 48 -8.56 14.37 -22.51
C ALA A 48 -7.46 15.36 -22.12
N LYS A 49 -7.75 16.67 -22.16
CA LYS A 49 -6.84 17.73 -21.70
C LYS A 49 -6.57 17.69 -20.21
N ALA A 50 -7.57 17.37 -19.37
CA ALA A 50 -7.42 17.26 -17.92
C ALA A 50 -6.53 16.05 -17.56
N HIS A 51 -6.75 14.90 -18.22
CA HIS A 51 -5.94 13.70 -18.07
C HIS A 51 -4.46 13.94 -18.42
N TYR A 52 -4.17 14.59 -19.55
CA TYR A 52 -2.78 14.91 -19.93
C TYR A 52 -2.10 15.83 -18.90
N LYS A 53 -2.80 16.87 -18.44
CA LYS A 53 -2.30 17.76 -17.39
C LYS A 53 -1.97 17.00 -16.09
N LEU A 54 -2.82 16.04 -15.72
CA LEU A 54 -2.60 15.22 -14.53
C LEU A 54 -1.35 14.36 -14.66
N CYS A 55 -1.17 13.65 -15.78
CA CYS A 55 0.06 12.89 -16.07
C CYS A 55 1.33 13.78 -16.05
N ASP A 56 1.24 15.04 -16.47
CA ASP A 56 2.38 15.96 -16.46
C ASP A 56 2.74 16.43 -15.04
N ARG A 57 1.72 16.61 -14.17
CA ARG A 57 1.93 16.95 -12.76
C ARG A 57 2.61 15.84 -11.97
N LEU A 58 2.46 14.58 -12.39
CA LEU A 58 3.04 13.40 -11.71
C LEU A 58 4.57 13.30 -11.80
N LYS A 59 5.26 14.24 -12.47
CA LYS A 59 6.72 14.24 -12.64
C LYS A 59 7.31 12.88 -13.05
N LEU A 60 6.58 12.15 -13.89
CA LEU A 60 6.95 10.84 -14.40
C LEU A 60 8.12 10.94 -15.38
N GLU A 61 8.92 9.90 -15.48
CA GLU A 61 9.91 9.74 -16.56
C GLU A 61 9.22 9.74 -17.92
N LYS A 62 9.96 10.06 -18.98
CA LYS A 62 9.42 10.17 -20.35
C LYS A 62 8.60 8.94 -20.77
N LYS A 63 9.12 7.73 -20.47
CA LYS A 63 8.44 6.46 -20.79
C LYS A 63 7.16 6.27 -19.96
N GLN A 64 7.23 6.52 -18.68
CA GLN A 64 6.10 6.42 -17.75
C GLN A 64 5.01 7.43 -18.10
N ARG A 65 5.39 8.67 -18.41
CA ARG A 65 4.45 9.71 -18.86
C ARG A 65 3.74 9.31 -20.15
N LYS A 66 4.45 8.67 -21.10
CA LYS A 66 3.85 8.13 -22.33
C LYS A 66 2.81 7.04 -21.99
N LEU A 67 3.11 6.16 -21.03
CA LEU A 67 2.17 5.12 -20.57
C LEU A 67 0.97 5.74 -19.84
N CYS A 68 1.20 6.73 -19.00
CA CYS A 68 0.13 7.46 -18.29
C CYS A 68 -0.83 8.13 -19.28
N ARG A 69 -0.32 8.86 -20.25
CA ARG A 69 -1.12 9.56 -21.26
C ARG A 69 -1.85 8.65 -22.25
N ARG A 70 -1.49 7.37 -22.28
CA ARG A 70 -2.02 6.41 -23.25
C ARG A 70 -3.49 6.06 -23.02
N ASP A 71 -3.95 6.13 -21.76
CA ASP A 71 -5.27 5.70 -21.38
C ASP A 71 -5.83 6.62 -20.28
N PRO A 72 -6.99 7.26 -20.51
CA PRO A 72 -7.68 8.02 -19.46
C PRO A 72 -7.97 7.14 -18.23
N GLY A 73 -7.80 7.71 -17.02
CA GLY A 73 -7.97 7.00 -15.76
C GLY A 73 -6.67 6.39 -15.20
N VAL A 74 -5.59 6.28 -15.99
CA VAL A 74 -4.31 5.77 -15.49
C VAL A 74 -3.71 6.70 -14.43
N ALA A 75 -3.79 8.01 -14.61
CA ALA A 75 -3.22 8.96 -13.65
C ALA A 75 -3.88 8.87 -12.28
N GLU A 76 -5.20 8.81 -12.24
CA GLU A 76 -6.00 8.63 -11.02
C GLU A 76 -5.71 7.30 -10.36
N THR A 77 -5.59 6.23 -11.14
CA THR A 77 -5.24 4.89 -10.65
C THR A 77 -3.82 4.85 -10.09
N LEU A 78 -2.86 5.56 -10.68
CA LEU A 78 -1.50 5.72 -10.13
C LEU A 78 -1.55 6.42 -8.76
N MET A 79 -2.34 7.48 -8.63
CA MET A 79 -2.51 8.20 -7.36
C MET A 79 -3.13 7.31 -6.28
N GLU A 80 -4.16 6.54 -6.63
CA GLU A 80 -4.78 5.56 -5.73
C GLU A 80 -3.76 4.52 -5.26
N ALA A 81 -2.99 3.95 -6.18
CA ALA A 81 -1.94 2.97 -5.87
C ALA A 81 -0.89 3.54 -4.90
N ILE A 82 -0.45 4.78 -5.12
CA ILE A 82 0.50 5.48 -4.26
C ILE A 82 -0.08 5.65 -2.86
N SER A 83 -1.30 6.15 -2.77
CA SER A 83 -1.98 6.40 -1.49
C SER A 83 -2.15 5.12 -0.67
N MET A 84 -2.67 4.05 -1.29
CA MET A 84 -2.85 2.75 -0.62
C MET A 84 -1.52 2.20 -0.10
N SER A 85 -0.50 2.19 -0.95
CA SER A 85 0.79 1.64 -0.56
C SER A 85 1.46 2.47 0.53
N ALA A 86 1.29 3.80 0.51
CA ALA A 86 1.81 4.70 1.54
C ALA A 86 1.17 4.44 2.90
N LEU A 87 -0.15 4.37 2.94
CA LEU A 87 -0.90 4.09 4.15
C LEU A 87 -0.50 2.73 4.74
N GLU A 88 -0.41 1.71 3.89
CA GLU A 88 -0.02 0.38 4.32
C GLU A 88 1.42 0.33 4.82
N CYS A 89 2.35 1.00 4.15
CA CYS A 89 3.72 1.09 4.61
C CYS A 89 3.80 1.75 6.01
N GLN A 90 3.10 2.86 6.21
CA GLN A 90 3.06 3.50 7.53
C GLN A 90 2.39 2.63 8.58
N TYR A 91 1.36 1.88 8.22
CA TYR A 91 0.69 0.96 9.11
C TYR A 91 1.62 -0.19 9.52
N GLN A 92 2.34 -0.80 8.58
CA GLN A 92 3.28 -1.90 8.83
C GLN A 92 4.43 -1.46 9.75
N PHE A 93 5.00 -0.29 9.50
CA PHE A 93 6.15 0.23 10.25
C PHE A 93 5.79 1.15 11.43
N ARG A 94 4.52 1.23 11.82
CA ARG A 94 4.06 2.14 12.89
C ARG A 94 4.74 1.92 14.25
N PHE A 95 5.23 0.70 14.48
CA PHE A 95 5.89 0.31 15.74
C PHE A 95 7.40 0.07 15.57
N GLU A 96 7.93 0.39 14.41
CA GLU A 96 9.36 0.25 14.12
C GLU A 96 10.11 1.58 14.28
N ARG A 97 11.45 1.51 14.42
CA ARG A 97 12.31 2.70 14.47
C ARG A 97 12.21 3.52 13.20
N TRP A 98 12.25 2.88 12.05
CA TRP A 98 11.87 3.50 10.78
C TRP A 98 10.35 3.40 10.59
N ASN A 99 9.69 4.51 10.48
CA ASN A 99 8.22 4.59 10.43
C ASN A 99 7.68 4.84 9.03
N CYS A 100 8.40 4.48 8.01
CA CYS A 100 8.02 4.74 6.63
C CYS A 100 7.65 6.22 6.40
N THR A 101 8.54 7.14 6.80
CA THR A 101 8.29 8.58 6.69
C THR A 101 8.11 9.05 5.25
N LEU A 102 7.13 9.93 5.02
CA LEU A 102 6.75 10.43 3.69
C LEU A 102 7.63 11.57 3.19
N GLU A 103 8.47 12.12 4.03
CA GLU A 103 9.31 13.26 3.67
C GLU A 103 10.32 12.91 2.57
N ASN A 104 10.25 13.64 1.45
CA ASN A 104 11.09 13.40 0.27
C ASN A 104 12.59 13.39 0.59
N ARG A 105 13.03 14.23 1.53
CA ARG A 105 14.45 14.30 1.92
C ARG A 105 14.98 12.94 2.40
N TYR A 106 14.25 12.24 3.25
CA TYR A 106 14.67 10.94 3.77
C TYR A 106 14.48 9.84 2.73
N ARG A 107 13.33 9.84 2.07
CA ARG A 107 12.99 8.82 1.07
C ARG A 107 13.97 8.78 -0.09
N ALA A 108 14.35 9.93 -0.64
CA ALA A 108 15.30 10.00 -1.73
C ALA A 108 16.68 9.41 -1.37
N HIS A 109 17.07 9.48 -0.10
CA HIS A 109 18.32 8.87 0.36
C HIS A 109 18.19 7.38 0.62
N ILE A 110 17.07 6.92 1.20
CA ILE A 110 16.81 5.48 1.42
C ILE A 110 16.76 4.74 0.08
N LEU A 111 16.03 5.26 -0.90
CA LEU A 111 15.88 4.64 -2.21
C LEU A 111 17.19 4.53 -3.00
N LYS A 112 18.22 5.28 -2.66
CA LYS A 112 19.57 5.14 -3.22
C LYS A 112 20.38 4.00 -2.61
N ARG A 113 19.91 3.43 -1.50
CA ARG A 113 20.61 2.38 -0.75
C ARG A 113 19.91 1.03 -0.91
N GLY A 114 20.68 -0.04 -0.72
CA GLY A 114 20.18 -1.43 -0.80
C GLY A 114 19.67 -1.98 0.51
N PHE A 115 18.98 -1.17 1.32
CA PHE A 115 18.47 -1.54 2.64
C PHE A 115 17.23 -2.45 2.54
N LYS A 116 16.91 -3.17 3.63
CA LYS A 116 15.68 -3.96 3.75
C LYS A 116 14.42 -3.08 3.60
N GLU A 117 14.44 -1.85 4.12
CA GLU A 117 13.36 -0.87 3.95
C GLU A 117 13.14 -0.51 2.48
N THR A 118 14.21 -0.42 1.71
CA THR A 118 14.13 -0.18 0.27
C THR A 118 13.53 -1.38 -0.44
N ALA A 119 13.95 -2.61 -0.09
CA ALA A 119 13.37 -3.82 -0.64
C ALA A 119 11.86 -3.87 -0.43
N PHE A 120 11.41 -3.55 0.78
CA PHE A 120 9.99 -3.47 1.10
C PHE A 120 9.27 -2.38 0.30
N LEU A 121 9.86 -1.18 0.14
CA LEU A 121 9.27 -0.10 -0.66
C LEU A 121 9.05 -0.52 -2.11
N TYR A 122 9.97 -1.24 -2.73
CA TYR A 122 9.79 -1.76 -4.08
C TYR A 122 8.65 -2.77 -4.17
N ALA A 123 8.58 -3.69 -3.21
CA ALA A 123 7.54 -4.71 -3.17
C ALA A 123 6.15 -4.10 -2.97
N ILE A 124 5.98 -3.24 -1.96
CA ILE A 124 4.67 -2.66 -1.65
C ILE A 124 4.19 -1.71 -2.75
N SER A 125 5.10 -1.00 -3.41
CA SER A 125 4.77 -0.11 -4.53
C SER A 125 4.24 -0.89 -5.74
N SER A 126 4.92 -1.97 -6.10
CA SER A 126 4.49 -2.81 -7.23
C SER A 126 3.21 -3.58 -6.90
N ALA A 127 3.02 -3.99 -5.64
CA ALA A 127 1.77 -4.57 -5.16
C ALA A 127 0.60 -3.59 -5.31
N GLY A 128 0.75 -2.35 -4.82
CA GLY A 128 -0.28 -1.31 -4.94
C GLY A 128 -0.64 -0.99 -6.39
N LEU A 129 0.37 -0.86 -7.26
CA LEU A 129 0.14 -0.65 -8.69
C LEU A 129 -0.61 -1.82 -9.32
N THR A 130 -0.22 -3.06 -9.02
CA THR A 130 -0.88 -4.25 -9.55
C THR A 130 -2.33 -4.34 -9.12
N HIS A 131 -2.60 -4.11 -7.83
CA HIS A 131 -3.95 -4.14 -7.27
C HIS A 131 -4.84 -3.03 -7.88
N ALA A 132 -4.39 -1.78 -7.84
CA ALA A 132 -5.17 -0.64 -8.34
C ALA A 132 -5.47 -0.76 -9.83
N MET A 133 -4.48 -1.16 -10.65
CA MET A 133 -4.67 -1.33 -12.08
C MET A 133 -5.66 -2.45 -12.40
N ALA A 134 -5.58 -3.60 -11.71
CA ALA A 134 -6.50 -4.71 -11.92
C ALA A 134 -7.94 -4.32 -11.59
N LYS A 135 -8.16 -3.65 -10.46
CA LYS A 135 -9.48 -3.15 -10.06
C LYS A 135 -10.00 -2.02 -10.95
N ALA A 136 -9.12 -1.16 -11.45
CA ALA A 136 -9.53 -0.11 -12.38
C ALA A 136 -10.05 -0.67 -13.71
N CYS A 137 -9.50 -1.80 -14.18
CA CYS A 137 -9.99 -2.51 -15.35
C CYS A 137 -11.42 -3.04 -15.14
N SER A 138 -11.63 -3.81 -14.08
CA SER A 138 -12.96 -4.39 -13.77
C SER A 138 -14.01 -3.32 -13.46
N ALA A 139 -13.59 -2.17 -12.92
CA ALA A 139 -14.46 -1.02 -12.66
C ALA A 139 -14.73 -0.15 -13.90
N GLY A 140 -14.17 -0.46 -15.06
CA GLY A 140 -14.34 0.32 -16.28
C GLY A 140 -13.77 1.75 -16.21
N ARG A 141 -12.78 1.99 -15.33
CA ARG A 141 -12.16 3.31 -15.16
C ARG A 141 -11.12 3.64 -16.22
N MET A 142 -10.69 2.65 -17.00
CA MET A 142 -9.75 2.76 -18.10
C MET A 142 -10.35 2.21 -19.38
N GLU A 143 -10.04 2.84 -20.51
CA GLU A 143 -10.63 2.47 -21.80
C GLU A 143 -9.93 1.26 -22.46
N ARG A 144 -8.63 1.10 -22.19
CA ARG A 144 -7.78 0.10 -22.87
C ARG A 144 -7.61 -1.20 -22.10
N CYS A 145 -8.31 -1.39 -21.01
CA CYS A 145 -8.38 -2.66 -20.33
C CYS A 145 -9.83 -3.08 -20.07
N THR A 146 -10.04 -4.35 -20.20
CA THR A 146 -11.34 -5.01 -19.98
C THR A 146 -11.30 -5.88 -18.73
N CYS A 147 -12.44 -6.43 -18.38
CA CYS A 147 -12.53 -7.47 -17.37
C CYS A 147 -11.63 -8.67 -17.68
N ASP A 148 -11.24 -9.40 -16.66
CA ASP A 148 -10.71 -10.76 -16.81
C ASP A 148 -11.89 -11.70 -17.01
N GLU A 149 -12.15 -12.07 -18.27
CA GLU A 149 -13.12 -13.12 -18.62
C GLU A 149 -12.41 -14.46 -18.41
N ALA A 150 -12.53 -15.02 -17.21
CA ALA A 150 -11.87 -16.28 -16.88
C ALA A 150 -12.64 -17.46 -17.48
N PRO A 151 -12.14 -18.12 -18.53
CA PRO A 151 -12.81 -19.28 -19.15
C PRO A 151 -12.81 -20.53 -18.27
N ASP A 152 -11.99 -20.57 -17.21
CA ASP A 152 -11.79 -21.77 -16.38
C ASP A 152 -12.81 -21.93 -15.24
N LEU A 153 -13.84 -21.09 -15.19
CA LEU A 153 -14.88 -21.14 -14.15
C LEU A 153 -16.10 -21.99 -14.56
N GLU A 154 -16.01 -22.79 -15.62
CA GLU A 154 -17.08 -23.68 -16.02
C GLU A 154 -17.19 -24.86 -15.05
N ASN A 155 -18.22 -24.85 -14.23
CA ASN A 155 -18.57 -25.98 -13.39
C ASN A 155 -19.77 -26.72 -14.00
N ARG A 156 -19.60 -28.00 -14.41
CA ARG A 156 -20.63 -28.84 -15.02
C ARG A 156 -21.82 -29.16 -14.10
N LYS A 157 -21.69 -28.90 -12.79
CA LYS A 157 -22.73 -29.20 -11.79
C LYS A 157 -23.71 -28.07 -11.51
N ALA A 158 -23.40 -26.85 -11.92
CA ALA A 158 -24.24 -25.67 -11.77
C ALA A 158 -24.16 -24.83 -13.05
N TRP A 159 -25.23 -24.14 -13.43
CA TRP A 159 -25.19 -23.16 -14.49
C TRP A 159 -24.39 -21.97 -14.01
N GLN A 160 -23.17 -21.85 -14.50
CA GLN A 160 -22.22 -20.85 -14.07
C GLN A 160 -21.84 -19.99 -15.26
N TRP A 161 -22.01 -18.67 -15.09
CA TRP A 161 -21.58 -17.67 -16.05
C TRP A 161 -20.33 -16.95 -15.54
N GLY A 162 -19.45 -16.56 -16.46
CA GLY A 162 -18.35 -15.68 -16.16
C GLY A 162 -18.84 -14.26 -15.86
N GLY A 163 -18.32 -13.66 -14.78
CA GLY A 163 -18.53 -12.27 -14.46
C GLY A 163 -17.29 -11.41 -14.79
N CYS A 164 -17.38 -10.10 -14.56
CA CYS A 164 -16.28 -9.17 -14.76
C CYS A 164 -15.24 -9.29 -13.63
N GLY A 165 -14.17 -10.03 -13.87
CA GLY A 165 -13.07 -10.22 -12.93
C GLY A 165 -12.00 -9.11 -12.99
N ASP A 166 -11.21 -9.02 -11.91
CA ASP A 166 -10.07 -8.10 -11.84
C ASP A 166 -8.94 -8.56 -12.78
N ASN A 167 -8.53 -7.68 -13.71
CA ASN A 167 -7.61 -8.07 -14.78
C ASN A 167 -6.13 -8.02 -14.37
N LEU A 168 -5.67 -9.10 -13.75
CA LEU A 168 -4.26 -9.26 -13.35
C LEU A 168 -3.30 -9.40 -14.54
N LYS A 169 -3.75 -9.92 -15.67
CA LYS A 169 -2.91 -10.08 -16.85
C LYS A 169 -2.50 -8.69 -17.39
N TYR A 170 -3.47 -7.80 -17.53
CA TYR A 170 -3.22 -6.42 -17.92
C TYR A 170 -2.35 -5.68 -16.89
N SER A 171 -2.73 -5.74 -15.61
CA SER A 171 -2.03 -5.02 -14.55
C SER A 171 -0.56 -5.44 -14.42
N ASN A 172 -0.26 -6.73 -14.44
CA ASN A 172 1.12 -7.24 -14.40
C ASN A 172 1.95 -6.75 -15.60
N LYS A 173 1.35 -6.74 -16.80
CA LYS A 173 2.03 -6.21 -18.00
C LYS A 173 2.27 -4.72 -17.85
N PHE A 174 1.25 -3.96 -17.43
CA PHE A 174 1.37 -2.52 -17.22
C PHE A 174 2.47 -2.19 -16.21
N VAL A 175 2.49 -2.84 -15.04
CA VAL A 175 3.48 -2.60 -13.98
C VAL A 175 4.90 -2.90 -14.46
N LYS A 176 5.12 -4.01 -15.18
CA LYS A 176 6.43 -4.33 -15.78
C LYS A 176 6.87 -3.30 -16.78
N ASP A 177 5.97 -2.81 -17.63
CA ASP A 177 6.28 -1.79 -18.63
C ASP A 177 6.52 -0.42 -17.98
N PHE A 178 5.78 -0.11 -16.90
CA PHE A 178 5.87 1.15 -16.16
C PHE A 178 7.15 1.25 -15.33
N LEU A 179 7.51 0.19 -14.62
CA LEU A 179 8.77 0.11 -13.87
C LEU A 179 10.00 0.00 -14.80
N GLY A 180 9.78 -0.43 -16.03
CA GLY A 180 10.82 -0.50 -17.07
C GLY A 180 11.74 -1.69 -16.94
N LYS A 181 12.48 -1.96 -18.02
CA LYS A 181 13.57 -2.94 -18.01
C LYS A 181 14.83 -2.26 -17.48
N ARG A 182 15.34 -2.70 -16.36
CA ARG A 182 16.63 -2.26 -15.84
C ARG A 182 17.75 -3.13 -16.43
N SER A 183 18.98 -2.61 -16.41
CA SER A 183 20.13 -3.36 -16.88
C SER A 183 20.34 -4.63 -16.06
N ASN A 184 20.38 -5.80 -16.71
CA ASN A 184 20.68 -7.06 -16.03
C ASN A 184 22.14 -7.15 -15.53
N LYS A 185 22.99 -6.18 -15.90
CA LYS A 185 24.40 -6.14 -15.49
C LYS A 185 24.59 -5.54 -14.10
N ASP A 186 23.62 -4.75 -13.62
CA ASP A 186 23.65 -4.13 -12.29
C ASP A 186 22.91 -5.00 -11.27
N LEU A 187 23.66 -5.48 -10.26
CA LEU A 187 23.11 -6.29 -9.16
C LEU A 187 21.95 -5.57 -8.46
N ARG A 188 22.12 -4.28 -8.19
CA ARG A 188 21.09 -3.48 -7.53
C ARG A 188 19.79 -3.45 -8.35
N ALA A 189 19.89 -3.23 -9.64
CA ALA A 189 18.73 -3.22 -10.52
C ALA A 189 18.03 -4.59 -10.58
N ARG A 190 18.77 -5.69 -10.50
CA ARG A 190 18.20 -7.05 -10.42
C ARG A 190 17.45 -7.28 -9.13
N VAL A 191 18.04 -6.85 -7.99
CA VAL A 191 17.40 -6.96 -6.66
C VAL A 191 16.13 -6.12 -6.60
N ASP A 192 16.16 -4.88 -7.04
CA ASP A 192 14.98 -4.00 -7.07
C ASP A 192 13.85 -4.59 -7.95
N MET A 193 14.21 -5.21 -9.08
CA MET A 193 13.24 -5.89 -9.94
C MET A 193 12.68 -7.16 -9.29
N HIS A 194 13.53 -7.93 -8.61
CA HIS A 194 13.09 -9.11 -7.85
C HIS A 194 12.07 -8.71 -6.79
N ASN A 195 12.38 -7.70 -5.96
CA ASN A 195 11.48 -7.20 -4.92
C ASN A 195 10.15 -6.69 -5.50
N SER A 196 10.19 -6.02 -6.65
CA SER A 196 8.97 -5.61 -7.36
C SER A 196 8.15 -6.83 -7.83
N ASN A 197 8.81 -7.88 -8.31
CA ASN A 197 8.12 -9.12 -8.70
C ASN A 197 7.50 -9.85 -7.50
N VAL A 198 8.14 -9.81 -6.33
CA VAL A 198 7.56 -10.33 -5.08
C VAL A 198 6.23 -9.64 -4.78
N GLY A 199 6.18 -8.30 -4.81
CA GLY A 199 4.94 -7.56 -4.60
C GLY A 199 3.81 -7.95 -5.57
N MET A 200 4.13 -8.11 -6.87
CA MET A 200 3.15 -8.57 -7.86
C MET A 200 2.66 -10.00 -7.58
N LYS A 201 3.54 -10.91 -7.13
CA LYS A 201 3.19 -12.29 -6.79
C LYS A 201 2.24 -12.36 -5.60
N VAL A 202 2.49 -11.55 -4.57
CA VAL A 202 1.64 -11.46 -3.37
C VAL A 202 0.21 -11.09 -3.76
N ILE A 203 0.02 -10.07 -4.60
CA ILE A 203 -1.32 -9.69 -5.07
C ILE A 203 -1.97 -10.81 -5.89
N LYS A 204 -1.20 -11.49 -6.75
CA LYS A 204 -1.72 -12.64 -7.51
C LYS A 204 -2.19 -13.78 -6.60
N ALA A 205 -1.50 -14.06 -5.51
CA ALA A 205 -1.88 -15.08 -4.54
C ALA A 205 -3.17 -14.73 -3.76
N GLY A 206 -3.47 -13.43 -3.57
CA GLY A 206 -4.66 -12.93 -2.89
C GLY A 206 -5.91 -12.82 -3.77
N VAL A 207 -5.97 -13.51 -4.92
CA VAL A 207 -7.16 -13.56 -5.78
C VAL A 207 -8.12 -14.64 -5.30
N GLU A 208 -9.37 -14.27 -5.15
CA GLU A 208 -10.45 -15.17 -4.76
C GLU A 208 -11.53 -15.25 -5.84
N THR A 209 -12.24 -16.37 -5.87
CA THR A 209 -13.43 -16.51 -6.71
C THR A 209 -14.65 -16.07 -5.91
N THR A 210 -15.34 -15.06 -6.41
CA THR A 210 -16.59 -14.56 -5.86
C THR A 210 -17.73 -14.96 -6.78
N CYS A 211 -18.85 -15.44 -6.21
CA CYS A 211 -20.02 -15.83 -6.97
C CYS A 211 -21.28 -15.11 -6.45
N LYS A 212 -22.17 -14.77 -7.38
CA LYS A 212 -23.53 -14.29 -7.09
C LYS A 212 -24.54 -15.32 -7.55
N CYS A 213 -25.36 -15.78 -6.61
CA CYS A 213 -26.40 -16.77 -6.87
C CYS A 213 -27.65 -16.13 -7.45
N HIS A 214 -28.28 -16.76 -8.46
CA HIS A 214 -29.43 -16.26 -9.18
C HIS A 214 -30.60 -17.28 -9.22
N GLY A 215 -30.50 -18.42 -8.53
CA GLY A 215 -31.54 -19.41 -8.46
C GLY A 215 -32.76 -18.95 -7.67
N VAL A 216 -33.83 -19.73 -7.75
CA VAL A 216 -35.09 -19.45 -7.02
C VAL A 216 -34.82 -19.35 -5.53
N SER A 217 -35.38 -18.32 -4.88
CA SER A 217 -35.13 -17.98 -3.46
C SER A 217 -33.65 -17.76 -3.12
N GLY A 218 -32.83 -17.33 -4.10
CA GLY A 218 -31.41 -17.08 -3.89
C GLY A 218 -30.55 -18.33 -3.85
N SER A 219 -31.07 -19.48 -4.34
CA SER A 219 -30.29 -20.72 -4.45
C SER A 219 -29.15 -20.57 -5.44
N CYS A 220 -28.04 -21.30 -5.21
CA CYS A 220 -26.87 -21.27 -6.07
C CYS A 220 -26.90 -22.31 -7.19
N THR A 221 -28.07 -22.73 -7.62
CA THR A 221 -28.24 -23.61 -8.81
C THR A 221 -27.84 -22.92 -10.11
N VAL A 222 -28.04 -21.60 -10.15
CA VAL A 222 -27.57 -20.70 -11.21
C VAL A 222 -26.75 -19.57 -10.57
N GLN A 223 -25.53 -19.37 -11.04
CA GLN A 223 -24.62 -18.38 -10.44
C GLN A 223 -23.72 -17.72 -11.48
N THR A 224 -23.31 -16.51 -11.20
CA THR A 224 -22.28 -15.78 -11.93
C THR A 224 -21.04 -15.69 -11.05
N CYS A 225 -19.90 -16.16 -11.54
CA CYS A 225 -18.64 -16.15 -10.80
C CYS A 225 -17.57 -15.34 -11.51
N TRP A 226 -16.71 -14.70 -10.74
CA TRP A 226 -15.57 -13.96 -11.27
C TRP A 226 -14.41 -14.00 -10.29
N ARG A 227 -13.19 -13.78 -10.78
CA ARG A 227 -12.00 -13.63 -9.95
C ARG A 227 -11.89 -12.20 -9.45
N GLN A 228 -11.77 -12.00 -8.16
CA GLN A 228 -11.77 -10.70 -7.51
C GLN A 228 -10.62 -10.58 -6.51
N LEU A 229 -9.95 -9.43 -6.51
CA LEU A 229 -9.04 -9.04 -5.46
C LEU A 229 -9.84 -8.48 -4.28
N GLN A 230 -9.50 -8.92 -3.10
CA GLN A 230 -10.00 -8.34 -1.87
C GLN A 230 -9.47 -6.90 -1.65
N ARG A 231 -9.76 -6.31 -0.51
CA ARG A 231 -9.13 -5.05 -0.10
C ARG A 231 -7.61 -5.22 -0.10
N TYR A 232 -6.90 -4.14 -0.41
CA TYR A 232 -5.45 -4.18 -0.55
C TYR A 232 -4.74 -4.76 0.68
N GLU A 233 -5.12 -4.32 1.88
CA GLU A 233 -4.56 -4.81 3.14
C GLU A 233 -4.84 -6.31 3.36
N THR A 234 -6.03 -6.77 2.97
CA THR A 234 -6.42 -8.18 3.06
C THR A 234 -5.68 -9.01 2.03
N SER A 235 -5.58 -8.53 0.79
CA SER A 235 -4.83 -9.21 -0.28
C SER A 235 -3.37 -9.41 0.10
N LEU A 236 -2.75 -8.45 0.79
CA LEU A 236 -1.39 -8.57 1.30
C LEU A 236 -1.28 -9.65 2.39
N LYS A 237 -2.23 -9.76 3.29
CA LYS A 237 -2.26 -10.79 4.35
C LYS A 237 -2.49 -12.19 3.79
N VAL A 238 -3.49 -12.34 2.92
CA VAL A 238 -3.81 -13.64 2.30
C VAL A 238 -2.67 -14.12 1.41
N GLY A 239 -2.10 -13.22 0.60
CA GLY A 239 -0.94 -13.55 -0.22
C GLY A 239 0.29 -13.95 0.59
N SER A 240 0.37 -13.51 1.85
CA SER A 240 1.38 -13.94 2.81
C SER A 240 1.09 -15.33 3.37
N SER A 241 -0.14 -15.58 3.82
CA SER A 241 -0.53 -16.83 4.48
C SER A 241 -0.64 -18.01 3.51
N SER A 242 -0.94 -17.78 2.22
CA SER A 242 -0.92 -18.84 1.21
C SER A 242 0.48 -19.43 0.99
N ASN A 243 1.51 -18.71 1.38
CA ASN A 243 2.88 -19.23 1.41
C ASN A 243 3.16 -20.05 2.68
N GLU A 244 2.36 -19.92 3.75
CA GLU A 244 2.46 -20.74 4.98
C GLU A 244 1.91 -22.15 4.79
N ALA A 245 0.87 -22.34 3.95
CA ALA A 245 0.30 -23.67 3.66
C ALA A 245 1.29 -24.59 2.90
N THR A 246 2.37 -24.04 2.34
CA THR A 246 3.50 -24.77 1.75
C THR A 246 4.78 -24.67 2.59
N GLY A 247 4.63 -24.34 3.89
CA GLY A 247 5.77 -24.14 4.80
C GLY A 247 6.33 -22.73 4.70
N GLU A 248 5.76 -21.81 5.46
CA GLU A 248 6.25 -20.48 5.80
C GLU A 248 6.13 -19.37 4.74
N GLY A 249 5.41 -18.33 5.07
CA GLY A 249 5.54 -17.04 4.39
C GLY A 249 4.42 -16.04 4.56
N GLU A 250 4.45 -15.27 5.63
CA GLU A 250 3.92 -13.90 5.64
C GLU A 250 4.53 -13.09 4.49
N VAL A 251 3.83 -12.07 3.94
CA VAL A 251 4.54 -10.94 3.29
C VAL A 251 5.66 -10.61 4.23
N PRO A 252 6.94 -10.70 3.81
CA PRO A 252 8.04 -10.61 4.76
C PRO A 252 7.89 -9.31 5.53
N ASN A 253 7.28 -9.44 6.70
CA ASN A 253 7.27 -8.37 7.66
C ASN A 253 8.74 -8.25 8.06
N PRO A 254 9.38 -7.09 7.88
CA PRO A 254 10.78 -6.92 8.26
C PRO A 254 11.03 -7.20 9.75
N ARG A 255 9.97 -7.56 10.51
CA ARG A 255 10.02 -7.95 11.91
C ARG A 255 10.47 -9.38 12.14
N THR A 256 10.30 -10.29 11.17
CA THR A 256 10.68 -11.69 11.35
C THR A 256 12.12 -11.87 10.86
N PRO A 257 13.06 -12.26 11.75
CA PRO A 257 14.41 -12.60 11.33
C PRO A 257 14.35 -13.85 10.46
N GLY A 258 14.30 -13.74 9.17
CA GLY A 258 14.25 -14.89 8.28
C GLY A 258 13.66 -14.64 6.91
N HIS A 259 12.92 -13.54 6.73
CA HIS A 259 12.24 -13.25 5.45
C HIS A 259 12.97 -12.23 4.56
N THR A 260 14.05 -11.64 5.02
CA THR A 260 14.91 -10.77 4.21
C THR A 260 16.31 -11.35 4.15
N HIS A 261 16.79 -11.65 2.97
CA HIS A 261 18.13 -12.16 2.75
C HIS A 261 19.06 -11.05 2.26
N GLN A 262 20.19 -10.90 2.95
CA GLN A 262 21.27 -10.05 2.47
C GLN A 262 22.03 -10.79 1.38
N LEU A 263 22.13 -10.21 0.21
CA LEU A 263 23.01 -10.70 -0.85
C LEU A 263 24.44 -10.23 -0.55
N ILE A 264 25.24 -11.14 0.00
CA ILE A 264 26.68 -10.95 0.17
C ILE A 264 27.35 -11.30 -1.17
N PRO A 265 28.46 -10.67 -1.54
CA PRO A 265 29.20 -10.98 -2.78
C PRO A 265 29.60 -12.46 -2.91
N GLU A 266 29.82 -13.13 -1.78
CA GLU A 266 30.07 -14.58 -1.71
C GLU A 266 29.15 -15.20 -0.64
N PRO A 267 28.06 -15.91 -1.05
CA PRO A 267 27.22 -16.63 -0.09
C PRO A 267 28.05 -17.75 0.55
N ARG A 268 27.97 -17.87 1.88
CA ARG A 268 28.58 -19.00 2.59
C ARG A 268 27.83 -20.29 2.19
N PRO A 269 28.51 -21.43 2.10
CA PRO A 269 27.87 -22.68 1.73
C PRO A 269 26.69 -23.12 2.63
N SER A 270 26.56 -22.51 3.80
CA SER A 270 25.51 -22.80 4.79
C SER A 270 24.29 -21.87 4.70
N ASP A 271 24.34 -20.80 3.87
CA ASP A 271 23.22 -19.87 3.77
C ASP A 271 22.10 -20.47 2.91
N PRO A 272 20.84 -20.48 3.38
CA PRO A 272 19.74 -21.01 2.59
C PRO A 272 19.54 -20.17 1.34
N ILE A 273 19.32 -20.83 0.20
CA ILE A 273 19.03 -20.14 -1.07
C ILE A 273 17.75 -19.34 -0.92
N PRO A 274 17.75 -18.01 -1.22
CA PRO A 274 16.56 -17.18 -1.10
C PRO A 274 15.40 -17.71 -1.95
N ARG A 275 14.22 -17.79 -1.37
CA ARG A 275 13.01 -18.19 -2.10
C ARG A 275 12.57 -17.08 -3.07
N THR A 276 11.80 -17.44 -4.05
CA THR A 276 11.27 -16.46 -5.05
C THR A 276 10.27 -15.46 -4.46
N THR A 277 9.88 -15.65 -3.21
CA THR A 277 8.96 -14.78 -2.44
C THR A 277 9.69 -13.96 -1.38
N ASP A 278 10.96 -14.23 -1.13
CA ASP A 278 11.73 -13.50 -0.12
C ASP A 278 12.16 -12.14 -0.67
N LEU A 279 12.19 -11.14 0.21
CA LEU A 279 12.75 -9.84 -0.13
C LEU A 279 14.28 -9.88 -0.01
N LEU A 280 14.94 -9.27 -0.98
CA LEU A 280 16.39 -9.22 -1.06
C LEU A 280 16.90 -7.82 -0.75
N HIS A 281 17.98 -7.71 0.01
CA HIS A 281 18.69 -6.46 0.26
C HIS A 281 20.20 -6.68 0.14
N ILE A 282 20.95 -5.60 -0.09
CA ILE A 282 22.38 -5.64 -0.36
C ILE A 282 23.17 -5.09 0.82
N GLU A 283 22.58 -4.14 1.54
CA GLU A 283 23.22 -3.37 2.58
C GLU A 283 22.45 -3.47 3.89
N ASP A 284 23.17 -3.47 5.01
CA ASP A 284 22.56 -3.40 6.33
C ASP A 284 21.92 -2.03 6.58
N SER A 285 20.74 -2.05 7.21
CA SER A 285 20.02 -0.85 7.56
C SER A 285 20.65 -0.14 8.75
N PRO A 286 20.68 1.20 8.75
CA PRO A 286 21.08 1.96 9.94
C PRO A 286 20.08 1.72 11.07
N ASN A 287 20.48 2.01 12.30
CA ASN A 287 19.62 1.76 13.48
C ASN A 287 18.41 2.70 13.60
N PHE A 288 18.33 3.76 12.82
CA PHE A 288 17.27 4.79 12.80
C PHE A 288 16.94 5.47 14.13
N CYS A 289 17.74 5.27 15.16
CA CYS A 289 17.49 5.86 16.48
C CYS A 289 17.75 7.36 16.54
N ARG A 290 18.77 7.82 15.80
CA ARG A 290 19.18 9.23 15.74
C ARG A 290 18.79 9.84 14.39
N PRO A 291 18.57 11.17 14.34
CA PRO A 291 18.39 11.87 13.09
C PRO A 291 19.54 11.63 12.13
N SER A 292 19.23 11.37 10.87
CA SER A 292 20.19 11.12 9.81
C SER A 292 19.60 11.55 8.46
N LYS A 293 20.36 11.43 7.39
CA LYS A 293 19.83 11.64 6.04
C LYS A 293 18.76 10.62 5.63
N TYR A 294 18.57 9.56 6.40
CA TYR A 294 17.60 8.49 6.13
C TYR A 294 16.33 8.55 6.97
N SER A 295 16.39 9.22 8.14
CA SER A 295 15.27 9.27 9.07
C SER A 295 15.40 10.45 10.02
N ALA A 296 14.26 10.97 10.49
CA ALA A 296 14.23 11.97 11.58
C ALA A 296 14.64 11.40 12.94
N GLY A 297 14.88 10.08 13.03
CA GLY A 297 15.11 9.40 14.29
C GLY A 297 13.83 9.10 15.05
N THR A 298 13.99 8.74 16.31
CA THR A 298 12.88 8.29 17.18
C THR A 298 12.58 9.24 18.33
N SER A 299 13.23 10.41 18.41
CA SER A 299 12.92 11.43 19.40
C SER A 299 11.46 11.90 19.29
N ALA A 300 10.78 12.10 20.42
CA ALA A 300 9.37 12.50 20.53
C ALA A 300 8.35 11.56 19.84
N ARG A 301 8.76 10.39 19.37
CA ARG A 301 7.83 9.42 18.80
C ARG A 301 6.97 8.77 19.87
N LYS A 302 5.67 8.62 19.55
CA LYS A 302 4.74 7.90 20.41
C LYS A 302 5.10 6.42 20.45
N CYS A 303 4.97 5.82 21.62
CA CYS A 303 5.15 4.40 21.84
C CYS A 303 4.12 3.86 22.85
N TYR A 304 4.09 2.55 23.02
CA TYR A 304 3.25 1.85 24.01
C TYR A 304 4.16 1.26 25.06
N LYS A 305 3.95 1.62 26.35
CA LYS A 305 4.83 1.33 27.49
C LYS A 305 5.29 -0.14 27.51
N ASP A 306 4.36 -1.08 27.49
CA ASP A 306 4.66 -2.50 27.69
C ASP A 306 4.87 -3.29 26.38
N LYS A 307 4.86 -2.61 25.22
CA LYS A 307 4.95 -3.28 23.93
C LYS A 307 6.19 -2.91 23.10
N ASN A 308 6.50 -1.63 23.00
CA ASN A 308 7.51 -1.20 22.03
C ASN A 308 8.31 0.05 22.43
N CYS A 309 8.03 0.69 23.58
CA CYS A 309 8.77 1.88 23.98
C CYS A 309 10.27 1.61 24.10
N GLU A 310 10.67 0.47 24.65
CA GLU A 310 12.09 0.12 24.78
C GLU A 310 12.76 0.02 23.41
N ALA A 311 12.15 -0.71 22.48
CA ALA A 311 12.66 -0.89 21.13
C ALA A 311 12.73 0.39 20.31
N ILE A 312 11.62 1.17 20.27
CA ILE A 312 11.54 2.40 19.49
C ILE A 312 12.41 3.50 20.10
N CYS A 313 12.40 3.64 21.42
CA CYS A 313 13.15 4.70 22.08
C CYS A 313 14.65 4.41 22.20
N CYS A 314 15.10 3.22 21.77
CA CYS A 314 16.52 2.88 21.71
C CYS A 314 17.24 3.00 23.07
N GLY A 315 16.60 2.60 24.16
CA GLY A 315 17.14 2.68 25.50
C GLY A 315 17.17 4.06 26.15
N ARG A 316 16.74 5.13 25.44
CA ARG A 316 16.69 6.49 26.04
C ARG A 316 15.56 6.71 27.04
N GLY A 317 14.66 5.75 27.18
CA GLY A 317 13.45 5.88 27.97
C GLY A 317 12.37 6.76 27.30
N HIS A 318 11.29 6.97 28.00
CA HIS A 318 10.12 7.69 27.51
C HIS A 318 9.61 8.71 28.54
N ASN A 319 8.90 9.71 28.06
CA ASN A 319 8.13 10.65 28.85
C ASN A 319 6.67 10.18 28.89
N THR A 320 6.01 10.36 30.02
CA THR A 320 4.59 10.07 30.20
C THR A 320 3.82 11.38 30.30
N GLN A 321 2.80 11.54 29.46
CA GLN A 321 1.87 12.66 29.53
C GLN A 321 0.46 12.15 29.74
N SER A 322 -0.22 12.66 30.77
CA SER A 322 -1.64 12.39 30.94
C SER A 322 -2.45 13.44 30.19
N ARG A 323 -3.35 12.98 29.33
CA ARG A 323 -4.29 13.85 28.61
C ARG A 323 -5.72 13.39 28.82
N THR A 324 -6.62 14.33 28.85
CA THR A 324 -8.05 14.07 28.89
C THR A 324 -8.58 13.98 27.47
N VAL A 325 -9.22 12.86 27.11
CA VAL A 325 -9.80 12.62 25.79
C VAL A 325 -11.28 12.40 25.92
N THR A 326 -12.08 13.14 25.17
CA THR A 326 -13.53 12.96 25.08
C THR A 326 -13.84 12.12 23.85
N ARG A 327 -14.55 11.01 24.05
CA ARG A 327 -14.94 10.10 22.96
C ARG A 327 -16.43 9.77 23.06
N PRO A 328 -17.11 9.53 21.93
CA PRO A 328 -18.45 8.98 21.94
C PRO A 328 -18.47 7.64 22.68
N CYS A 329 -19.43 7.47 23.59
CA CYS A 329 -19.62 6.24 24.37
C CYS A 329 -21.10 5.96 24.56
N GLN A 330 -21.45 4.76 25.02
CA GLN A 330 -22.81 4.34 25.25
C GLN A 330 -23.73 4.70 24.07
N CYS A 331 -23.28 4.40 22.87
CA CYS A 331 -24.02 4.66 21.65
C CYS A 331 -25.26 3.75 21.60
N GLN A 332 -26.43 4.35 21.34
CA GLN A 332 -27.70 3.65 21.15
C GLN A 332 -28.24 3.95 19.76
N VAL A 333 -28.69 2.91 19.08
CA VAL A 333 -29.42 3.09 17.84
C VAL A 333 -30.83 3.57 18.18
N ARG A 334 -31.19 4.76 17.76
CA ARG A 334 -32.53 5.33 17.89
C ARG A 334 -33.38 4.94 16.69
N TRP A 335 -34.69 4.89 16.92
CA TRP A 335 -35.64 4.56 15.90
C TRP A 335 -35.41 5.42 14.64
N CYS A 336 -35.43 4.78 13.47
CA CYS A 336 -35.21 5.40 12.16
C CYS A 336 -33.81 6.00 11.92
N CYS A 337 -32.72 5.17 12.06
CA CYS A 337 -31.51 5.33 11.27
C CYS A 337 -30.43 6.31 11.81
N TYR A 338 -30.45 6.71 13.06
CA TYR A 338 -29.33 7.45 13.64
C TYR A 338 -28.83 6.84 14.95
N VAL A 339 -27.54 7.07 15.20
CA VAL A 339 -26.87 6.62 16.42
C VAL A 339 -26.67 7.83 17.32
N GLU A 340 -27.22 7.76 18.53
CA GLU A 340 -27.01 8.75 19.59
C GLU A 340 -25.97 8.24 20.57
N CYS A 341 -24.92 9.04 20.79
CA CYS A 341 -23.84 8.69 21.71
C CYS A 341 -23.69 9.74 22.80
N LYS A 342 -23.44 9.29 24.02
CA LYS A 342 -22.97 10.18 25.09
C LYS A 342 -21.49 10.52 24.84
N GLN A 343 -21.04 11.65 25.38
CA GLN A 343 -19.63 12.03 25.38
C GLN A 343 -19.01 11.62 26.73
N CYS A 344 -18.10 10.65 26.69
CA CYS A 344 -17.36 10.21 27.88
C CYS A 344 -15.94 10.77 27.87
N THR A 345 -15.55 11.28 29.01
CA THR A 345 -14.21 11.83 29.23
C THR A 345 -13.35 10.80 29.94
N GLN A 346 -12.23 10.42 29.33
CA GLN A 346 -11.27 9.47 29.90
C GLN A 346 -9.89 10.10 29.98
N LYS A 347 -9.14 9.78 31.05
CA LYS A 347 -7.71 10.10 31.11
C LYS A 347 -6.92 9.02 30.38
N GLU A 348 -6.12 9.43 29.44
CA GLU A 348 -5.26 8.56 28.63
C GLU A 348 -3.79 8.96 28.85
N GLU A 349 -2.95 7.98 29.10
CA GLU A 349 -1.50 8.21 29.16
C GLU A 349 -0.87 8.04 27.78
N VAL A 350 -0.12 9.02 27.37
CA VAL A 350 0.63 9.02 26.10
C VAL A 350 2.11 8.97 26.43
N TYR A 351 2.79 7.98 25.87
CA TYR A 351 4.21 7.77 26.05
C TYR A 351 4.96 8.26 24.80
N THR A 352 6.01 9.03 25.01
CA THR A 352 6.86 9.58 23.93
C THR A 352 8.32 9.37 24.25
N CYS A 353 9.13 8.98 23.26
CA CYS A 353 10.56 8.77 23.45
C CYS A 353 11.26 10.06 23.87
N LYS A 354 12.17 9.97 24.82
CA LYS A 354 13.11 11.05 25.14
C LYS A 354 14.02 11.36 23.96
N GLY A 355 14.54 12.60 23.91
CA GLY A 355 15.46 13.08 22.89
C GLY A 355 16.85 12.47 22.94
#